data_5b7ae518ab3c5f06b539ba376fbeef2e
#
_entry.id   5b7ae518ab3c5f06b539ba376fbeef2e
#
_cell.length_a   1.000
_cell.length_b   1.000
_cell.length_c   1.000
_cell.angle_alpha   90.00
_cell.angle_beta   90.00
_cell.angle_gamma   90.00
#
_symmetry.space_group_name_H-M   'P 1'
#
loop_
_entity.id
_entity.type
_entity.pdbx_description
1 polymer ?
#
loop_
_entity_poly.entity_id
_entity_poly.type
_entity_poly.pdbx_seq_one_letter_code
_entity_poly.pdbx_strand_id
1 'polypeptide(L)'
;VNSSDLTLGNFVGSETVTLTGSGSISSANVQSNSSLSSTSGLSLVDGSGGGLASNYTLTGGSQNFSVTKRPVVINGSREYDGTSTINASDVSFVGTVGSDDLSVSGKLNVSDADVASNKSISLKSATLQDGSIGKATNYELVSGTISITKKQVTAKLSKVYDGSKEVLSTDLESITGLVGKENISLTGSANISDANAGSNKTIASQSLSLSDPSEKGAGGKASNYELKTIVIDVAKKNLEVIGEKIYDASVTVKNSIFTKISGLVANEDISLSGTVNLSNANAGDHNVSKDSIALSNGESGLANNYSIKSVGVTIKKKPLKLSGSRKVNRINRNIRLTSGQLRMNNQIKGDNVKLSGSTKTRVTREGLNKIGTNGLKLTGTDASNYTLLGETHEFLFELRAKFKAIKNIENKINELAKSGKKIITGATQAVPKVVAMTAAPSPSPAAGGPSLGGGPTGGGGTSGGPSASGGASATGGSSGGASSGGGDSGGGESGSE
;
A
#
# COMPACT_ATOMS: atom_id res chain seq x y z
N VAL A 1 53.81 50.06 21.82
CA VAL A 1 54.43 49.28 22.87
C VAL A 1 54.24 50.02 24.18
N ASN A 2 53.54 49.42 25.12
CA ASN A 2 53.28 50.00 26.43
C ASN A 2 54.50 49.90 27.32
N SER A 3 54.63 50.83 28.33
CA SER A 3 55.71 50.76 29.32
C SER A 3 55.78 49.41 30.03
N SER A 4 54.67 48.68 30.21
CA SER A 4 54.60 47.34 30.80
C SER A 4 55.33 46.26 29.97
N ASP A 5 55.54 46.51 28.69
CA ASP A 5 56.20 45.54 27.77
C ASP A 5 57.71 45.75 27.72
N LEU A 6 58.22 46.76 28.49
CA LEU A 6 59.62 47.17 28.51
C LEU A 6 60.22 47.04 29.91
N THR A 7 61.49 46.71 29.97
CA THR A 7 62.24 46.65 31.21
C THR A 7 63.31 47.74 31.22
N LEU A 8 63.41 48.37 32.33
CA LEU A 8 64.49 49.39 32.58
C LEU A 8 65.67 48.67 33.20
N GLY A 9 66.90 49.19 32.92
CA GLY A 9 68.14 48.71 33.50
C GLY A 9 69.08 49.81 33.78
N ASN A 10 70.27 49.55 34.29
CA ASN A 10 71.37 50.48 34.65
C ASN A 10 70.97 51.37 35.78
N PHE A 11 70.33 50.85 36.80
CA PHE A 11 70.07 51.57 38.04
C PHE A 11 71.30 51.70 38.91
N VAL A 12 71.40 52.77 39.69
CA VAL A 12 72.44 52.89 40.69
C VAL A 12 72.05 52.16 41.96
N GLY A 13 72.91 51.26 42.41
CA GLY A 13 72.61 50.52 43.62
C GLY A 13 71.31 49.75 43.64
N SER A 14 70.44 49.96 44.60
CA SER A 14 69.12 49.42 44.77
C SER A 14 67.97 50.30 44.32
N GLU A 15 68.30 51.44 43.68
CA GLU A 15 67.28 52.38 43.17
C GLU A 15 66.46 51.74 42.04
N THR A 16 65.23 52.11 41.98
CA THR A 16 64.36 51.80 40.84
C THR A 16 63.64 53.06 40.40
N VAL A 17 63.35 53.20 39.11
CA VAL A 17 62.42 54.13 38.53
C VAL A 17 61.38 53.38 37.76
N THR A 18 60.22 53.96 37.60
CA THR A 18 59.10 53.34 36.89
C THR A 18 58.97 53.99 35.51
N LEU A 19 58.73 53.17 34.47
CA LEU A 19 58.42 53.63 33.14
C LEU A 19 56.89 53.81 32.96
N THR A 20 56.46 54.87 32.43
CA THR A 20 55.03 55.13 32.07
C THR A 20 54.92 55.58 30.63
N GLY A 21 53.71 55.53 30.09
CA GLY A 21 53.41 55.88 28.71
C GLY A 21 53.63 54.80 27.70
N SER A 22 53.82 55.17 26.45
CA SER A 22 54.04 54.23 25.36
C SER A 22 55.09 54.70 24.35
N GLY A 23 55.84 53.79 23.81
CA GLY A 23 56.77 53.97 22.69
C GLY A 23 56.12 53.52 21.36
N SER A 24 56.69 54.00 20.27
CA SER A 24 56.26 53.59 18.93
C SER A 24 57.23 52.59 18.33
N ILE A 25 56.70 51.72 17.50
CA ILE A 25 57.47 50.79 16.66
C ILE A 25 57.23 51.10 15.20
N SER A 26 58.16 50.80 14.32
CA SER A 26 58.07 51.12 12.89
C SER A 26 57.03 50.30 12.16
N SER A 27 56.68 49.11 12.66
CA SER A 27 55.70 48.21 12.08
C SER A 27 55.01 47.42 13.15
N ALA A 28 53.67 47.26 13.01
CA ALA A 28 52.87 46.36 13.85
C ALA A 28 53.04 44.86 13.46
N ASN A 29 53.75 44.57 12.36
CA ASN A 29 53.97 43.20 11.91
C ASN A 29 54.97 42.46 12.83
N VAL A 30 54.86 41.13 12.79
CA VAL A 30 55.81 40.23 13.52
C VAL A 30 57.24 40.60 13.16
N GLN A 31 58.05 40.85 14.18
CA GLN A 31 59.46 41.22 14.05
C GLN A 31 60.19 40.83 15.33
N SER A 32 61.49 40.57 15.19
CA SER A 32 62.37 40.19 16.31
C SER A 32 63.47 41.22 16.47
N ASN A 33 63.87 41.50 17.71
CA ASN A 33 65.00 42.34 18.03
C ASN A 33 64.94 43.73 17.39
N SER A 34 63.71 44.28 17.27
CA SER A 34 63.49 45.60 16.69
C SER A 34 63.65 46.71 17.75
N SER A 35 64.22 47.82 17.33
CA SER A 35 64.31 49.01 18.17
C SER A 35 62.99 49.78 18.12
N LEU A 36 62.65 50.47 19.22
CA LEU A 36 61.58 51.43 19.20
C LEU A 36 61.90 52.58 18.18
N SER A 37 60.93 52.93 17.35
CA SER A 37 61.08 54.03 16.39
C SER A 37 60.94 55.41 17.07
N SER A 38 60.28 55.44 18.22
CA SER A 38 60.20 56.65 19.08
C SER A 38 59.97 56.24 20.53
N THR A 39 60.66 56.95 21.44
CA THR A 39 60.48 56.93 22.88
C THR A 39 59.81 58.14 23.43
N SER A 40 59.42 59.12 22.59
CA SER A 40 58.89 60.39 23.00
C SER A 40 57.62 60.37 23.85
N GLY A 41 56.88 59.28 23.79
CA GLY A 41 55.68 59.05 24.62
C GLY A 41 55.97 58.27 25.92
N LEU A 42 57.20 57.92 26.21
CA LEU A 42 57.65 57.26 27.45
C LEU A 42 58.20 58.31 28.42
N SER A 43 57.88 58.20 29.70
CA SER A 43 58.33 59.04 30.74
C SER A 43 58.78 58.20 31.95
N LEU A 44 59.88 58.70 32.63
CA LEU A 44 60.30 58.11 33.88
C LEU A 44 59.57 58.77 35.05
N VAL A 45 59.17 57.97 36.00
CA VAL A 45 58.52 58.37 37.25
C VAL A 45 59.33 57.80 38.42
N ASP A 46 59.38 58.56 39.52
CA ASP A 46 60.11 58.18 40.74
C ASP A 46 59.70 56.76 41.19
N GLY A 47 60.65 55.97 41.62
CA GLY A 47 60.44 54.59 42.04
C GLY A 47 60.74 54.42 43.52
N SER A 48 61.12 53.22 43.88
CA SER A 48 61.47 52.81 45.23
C SER A 48 63.05 52.86 45.48
N GLY A 49 63.45 52.79 46.71
CA GLY A 49 64.89 52.77 47.08
C GLY A 49 65.63 54.12 46.88
N GLY A 50 64.88 55.20 46.73
CA GLY A 50 65.48 56.56 46.55
C GLY A 50 65.67 56.97 45.08
N GLY A 51 65.20 56.10 44.16
CA GLY A 51 65.29 56.40 42.72
C GLY A 51 64.41 57.55 42.30
N LEU A 52 65.01 58.68 41.98
CA LEU A 52 64.33 59.89 41.44
C LEU A 52 64.44 59.94 39.92
N ALA A 53 63.32 60.03 39.21
CA ALA A 53 63.26 60.10 37.74
C ALA A 53 64.18 61.15 37.15
N SER A 54 64.34 62.29 37.88
CA SER A 54 65.22 63.37 37.48
C SER A 54 66.72 63.05 37.43
N ASN A 55 67.16 61.97 38.08
CA ASN A 55 68.53 61.52 38.07
C ASN A 55 68.81 60.60 36.86
N TYR A 56 67.81 60.23 36.12
CA TYR A 56 67.94 59.24 35.03
C TYR A 56 67.50 59.90 33.71
N THR A 57 68.17 59.54 32.67
CA THR A 57 67.75 59.89 31.32
C THR A 57 67.47 58.66 30.55
N LEU A 58 66.35 58.60 29.91
CA LEU A 58 65.99 57.52 29.03
C LEU A 58 66.77 57.63 27.72
N THR A 59 68.00 57.14 27.71
CA THR A 59 68.89 57.21 26.55
C THR A 59 69.30 55.79 26.20
N GLY A 60 69.37 55.55 24.95
CA GLY A 60 69.89 54.38 24.23
C GLY A 60 70.31 53.16 25.03
N GLY A 61 69.64 52.16 25.08
CA GLY A 61 70.03 50.77 25.41
C GLY A 61 69.61 49.88 24.20
N SER A 62 69.95 48.65 24.23
CA SER A 62 69.36 47.71 23.22
C SER A 62 67.88 47.55 23.54
N GLN A 63 67.11 48.37 22.95
CA GLN A 63 65.65 48.28 23.04
C GLN A 63 65.21 47.12 22.14
N ASN A 64 65.43 45.89 22.58
CA ASN A 64 65.03 44.73 21.84
C ASN A 64 63.57 44.44 22.13
N PHE A 65 62.74 44.72 21.15
CA PHE A 65 61.34 44.44 21.19
C PHE A 65 60.98 43.39 20.13
N SER A 66 60.13 42.47 20.50
CA SER A 66 59.64 41.45 19.54
C SER A 66 58.10 41.49 19.48
N VAL A 67 57.59 41.50 18.31
CA VAL A 67 56.18 41.24 18.05
C VAL A 67 56.04 39.79 17.64
N THR A 68 55.41 39.00 18.48
CA THR A 68 55.24 37.56 18.24
C THR A 68 53.93 37.28 17.44
N LYS A 69 53.91 36.17 16.80
CA LYS A 69 52.70 35.70 16.06
C LYS A 69 51.54 35.59 17.02
N ARG A 70 50.38 36.04 16.58
CA ARG A 70 49.14 35.88 17.30
C ARG A 70 48.53 34.52 16.96
N PRO A 71 48.17 33.70 17.97
CA PRO A 71 47.47 32.43 17.72
C PRO A 71 46.07 32.69 17.18
N VAL A 72 45.73 32.00 16.11
CA VAL A 72 44.37 31.93 15.53
C VAL A 72 43.92 30.51 15.45
N VAL A 73 42.59 30.34 15.52
CA VAL A 73 41.93 29.06 15.34
C VAL A 73 40.99 29.17 14.17
N ILE A 74 40.68 28.04 13.52
CA ILE A 74 39.64 27.94 12.53
C ILE A 74 38.47 27.11 13.09
N ASN A 75 37.26 27.64 12.91
CA ASN A 75 36.03 26.96 13.28
C ASN A 75 35.10 26.94 12.09
N GLY A 76 34.30 25.89 11.97
CA GLY A 76 33.37 25.77 10.86
C GLY A 76 32.20 24.84 11.09
N SER A 77 31.34 24.82 10.09
CA SER A 77 30.22 23.89 10.03
C SER A 77 29.89 23.58 8.58
N ARG A 78 29.57 22.33 8.31
CA ARG A 78 29.05 21.90 7.00
C ARG A 78 28.03 20.77 7.15
N GLU A 79 27.22 20.58 6.14
CA GLU A 79 26.36 19.42 6.05
C GLU A 79 27.17 18.18 5.63
N TYR A 80 26.76 17.01 6.08
CA TYR A 80 27.37 15.72 5.70
C TYR A 80 27.39 15.53 4.18
N ASP A 81 28.55 15.25 3.64
CA ASP A 81 28.81 15.05 2.21
C ASP A 81 29.55 13.72 1.90
N GLY A 82 29.77 12.89 2.94
CA GLY A 82 30.46 11.61 2.82
C GLY A 82 31.97 11.73 2.75
N THR A 83 32.55 12.94 2.87
CA THR A 83 34.00 13.13 2.79
C THR A 83 34.60 13.58 4.11
N SER A 84 35.85 13.20 4.37
CA SER A 84 36.64 13.70 5.50
C SER A 84 37.42 14.97 5.16
N THR A 85 37.42 15.40 3.91
CA THR A 85 38.11 16.61 3.45
C THR A 85 37.26 17.82 3.75
N ILE A 86 37.85 18.86 4.34
CA ILE A 86 37.22 20.12 4.66
C ILE A 86 37.67 21.18 3.64
N ASN A 87 36.76 21.92 3.07
CA ASN A 87 37.07 23.01 2.19
C ASN A 87 37.40 24.27 2.98
N ALA A 88 38.24 25.14 2.45
CA ALA A 88 38.53 26.43 3.07
C ALA A 88 37.29 27.31 3.29
N SER A 89 36.28 27.15 2.42
CA SER A 89 34.98 27.83 2.54
C SER A 89 34.13 27.37 3.73
N ASP A 90 34.40 26.19 4.28
CA ASP A 90 33.63 25.60 5.38
C ASP A 90 34.10 26.13 6.76
N VAL A 91 35.20 26.93 6.78
CA VAL A 91 35.81 27.40 8.02
C VAL A 91 35.98 28.91 8.02
N SER A 92 35.99 29.48 9.20
CA SER A 92 36.26 30.90 9.47
C SER A 92 37.33 31.04 10.55
N PHE A 93 38.07 32.12 10.53
CA PHE A 93 39.10 32.41 11.49
C PHE A 93 38.53 33.09 12.75
N VAL A 94 39.04 32.72 13.91
CA VAL A 94 38.74 33.31 15.19
C VAL A 94 40.07 33.72 15.84
N GLY A 95 40.15 34.96 16.36
CA GLY A 95 41.34 35.48 17.01
C GLY A 95 42.15 36.44 16.13
N THR A 96 41.70 36.81 14.92
CA THR A 96 42.33 37.85 14.10
C THR A 96 42.20 39.23 14.77
N VAL A 97 43.06 40.16 14.41
CA VAL A 97 43.03 41.55 14.91
C VAL A 97 42.19 42.43 14.03
N GLY A 98 41.26 43.16 14.65
CA GLY A 98 40.44 44.14 13.93
C GLY A 98 39.69 43.55 12.75
N SER A 99 39.94 44.06 11.54
CA SER A 99 39.35 43.63 10.30
C SER A 99 40.29 42.70 9.48
N ASP A 100 41.34 42.19 10.08
CA ASP A 100 42.28 41.32 9.38
C ASP A 100 41.50 40.06 8.91
N ASP A 101 41.55 39.82 7.63
CA ASP A 101 41.06 38.63 6.97
C ASP A 101 42.26 37.71 6.65
N LEU A 102 42.04 36.42 6.76
CA LEU A 102 43.02 35.40 6.40
C LEU A 102 42.34 34.34 5.52
N SER A 103 43.15 33.61 4.79
CA SER A 103 42.72 32.41 4.15
C SER A 103 43.63 31.22 4.50
N VAL A 104 43.13 30.01 4.31
CA VAL A 104 43.89 28.80 4.52
C VAL A 104 43.97 27.99 3.23
N SER A 105 45.18 27.55 2.93
CA SER A 105 45.41 26.62 1.80
C SER A 105 45.93 25.27 2.31
N GLY A 106 45.96 24.27 1.40
CA GLY A 106 46.31 22.94 1.71
C GLY A 106 45.12 22.04 2.05
N LYS A 107 45.40 20.81 2.48
CA LYS A 107 44.37 19.85 2.80
C LYS A 107 44.00 19.92 4.28
N LEU A 108 42.76 20.26 4.54
CA LEU A 108 42.14 20.16 5.85
C LEU A 108 41.35 18.88 5.91
N ASN A 109 41.58 18.05 6.92
CA ASN A 109 40.88 16.78 7.06
C ASN A 109 40.42 16.55 8.50
N VAL A 110 39.32 15.87 8.66
CA VAL A 110 38.88 15.25 9.94
C VAL A 110 39.15 13.76 9.93
N SER A 111 39.05 13.11 11.08
CA SER A 111 39.33 11.67 11.23
C SER A 111 38.44 10.78 10.37
N ASP A 112 37.19 11.17 10.23
CA ASP A 112 36.12 10.48 9.46
C ASP A 112 35.09 11.49 8.99
N ALA A 113 34.22 11.08 8.08
CA ALA A 113 33.16 11.92 7.52
C ALA A 113 31.92 12.05 8.42
N ASP A 114 31.77 11.26 9.47
CA ASP A 114 30.55 11.13 10.24
C ASP A 114 30.12 12.44 10.94
N VAL A 115 28.83 12.58 11.10
CA VAL A 115 28.19 13.71 11.83
C VAL A 115 28.68 13.74 13.28
N ALA A 116 29.26 14.84 13.66
CA ALA A 116 29.64 15.16 15.03
C ALA A 116 29.93 16.65 15.18
N SER A 117 29.80 17.16 16.40
CA SER A 117 30.18 18.52 16.75
C SER A 117 31.65 18.62 17.08
N ASN A 118 32.26 19.75 16.75
CA ASN A 118 33.63 20.13 17.16
C ASN A 118 34.73 19.04 16.86
N LYS A 119 34.64 18.43 15.67
CA LYS A 119 35.66 17.50 15.20
C LYS A 119 36.94 18.24 14.97
N SER A 120 38.05 17.73 15.51
CA SER A 120 39.36 18.32 15.30
C SER A 120 39.83 18.21 13.85
N ILE A 121 40.26 19.33 13.29
CA ILE A 121 40.82 19.44 11.95
C ILE A 121 42.31 19.14 12.00
N SER A 122 42.80 18.24 11.19
CA SER A 122 44.24 18.03 11.00
C SER A 122 44.82 19.17 10.20
N LEU A 123 45.75 19.90 10.82
CA LEU A 123 46.42 21.06 10.22
C LEU A 123 47.79 20.73 9.58
N LYS A 124 48.15 19.46 9.47
CA LYS A 124 49.46 19.02 8.99
C LYS A 124 49.89 19.58 7.63
N SER A 125 48.93 19.84 6.77
CA SER A 125 49.14 20.38 5.41
C SER A 125 48.52 21.75 5.24
N ALA A 126 48.04 22.37 6.34
CA ALA A 126 47.43 23.68 6.31
C ALA A 126 48.49 24.77 6.30
N THR A 127 48.28 25.75 5.46
CA THR A 127 49.17 26.94 5.40
C THR A 127 48.28 28.16 5.40
N LEU A 128 48.56 29.12 6.33
CA LEU A 128 47.94 30.38 6.33
C LEU A 128 48.36 31.18 5.09
N GLN A 129 47.44 31.88 4.52
CA GLN A 129 47.63 32.78 3.38
C GLN A 129 47.18 34.20 3.75
N ASP A 130 47.80 35.17 3.15
CA ASP A 130 47.39 36.55 3.28
C ASP A 130 45.93 36.71 2.79
N GLY A 131 45.20 37.54 3.50
CA GLY A 131 43.92 38.06 3.02
C GLY A 131 44.08 39.37 2.30
N SER A 132 43.01 40.12 2.18
CA SER A 132 43.03 41.48 1.55
C SER A 132 43.77 42.48 2.49
N ILE A 133 43.62 42.33 3.76
CA ILE A 133 44.17 43.22 4.82
C ILE A 133 45.14 42.45 5.70
N GLY A 134 44.75 41.28 6.17
CA GLY A 134 45.51 40.47 7.08
C GLY A 134 46.77 39.84 6.46
N LYS A 135 47.88 39.85 7.22
CA LYS A 135 49.16 39.22 6.84
C LYS A 135 49.31 37.91 7.58
N ALA A 136 49.39 36.77 6.86
CA ALA A 136 49.56 35.47 7.44
C ALA A 136 50.82 35.36 8.32
N THR A 137 51.87 36.13 8.01
CA THR A 137 53.11 36.17 8.78
C THR A 137 52.93 36.63 10.23
N ASN A 138 51.84 37.37 10.52
CA ASN A 138 51.50 37.87 11.85
C ASN A 138 50.76 36.86 12.72
N TYR A 139 50.42 35.73 12.15
CA TYR A 139 49.52 34.76 12.80
C TYR A 139 50.15 33.35 12.82
N GLU A 140 49.68 32.55 13.77
CA GLU A 140 49.99 31.12 13.87
C GLU A 140 48.67 30.36 14.01
N LEU A 141 48.42 29.42 13.11
CA LEU A 141 47.26 28.56 13.16
C LEU A 141 47.53 27.43 14.16
N VAL A 142 46.88 27.45 15.31
CA VAL A 142 47.18 26.54 16.43
C VAL A 142 46.18 25.41 16.56
N SER A 143 44.94 25.60 16.13
CA SER A 143 43.93 24.54 16.15
C SER A 143 42.79 24.83 15.16
N GLY A 144 42.02 23.80 14.90
CA GLY A 144 40.81 23.92 14.08
C GLY A 144 39.77 22.89 14.48
N THR A 145 38.51 23.33 14.45
CA THR A 145 37.38 22.43 14.67
C THR A 145 36.29 22.66 13.62
N ILE A 146 35.53 21.61 13.33
CA ILE A 146 34.37 21.70 12.46
C ILE A 146 33.24 20.84 13.00
N SER A 147 32.00 21.35 12.87
CA SER A 147 30.80 20.57 13.12
C SER A 147 30.25 20.03 11.81
N ILE A 148 30.08 18.73 11.69
CA ILE A 148 29.40 18.11 10.55
C ILE A 148 27.97 17.87 10.99
N THR A 149 27.02 18.52 10.31
CA THR A 149 25.59 18.40 10.60
C THR A 149 24.93 17.34 9.72
N LYS A 150 23.78 16.84 10.18
CA LYS A 150 23.04 15.82 9.45
C LYS A 150 22.55 16.35 8.11
N LYS A 151 22.64 15.46 7.10
CA LYS A 151 22.07 15.71 5.79
C LYS A 151 20.58 15.38 5.80
N GLN A 152 19.78 16.29 5.27
CA GLN A 152 18.33 16.11 5.22
C GLN A 152 17.94 15.16 4.09
N VAL A 153 17.05 14.21 4.39
CA VAL A 153 16.52 13.24 3.42
C VAL A 153 15.00 13.25 3.42
N THR A 154 14.45 12.81 2.28
CA THR A 154 13.02 12.62 2.09
C THR A 154 12.74 11.13 1.88
N ALA A 155 11.84 10.55 2.68
CA ALA A 155 11.31 9.22 2.48
C ALA A 155 10.00 9.29 1.72
N LYS A 156 9.86 8.48 0.67
CA LYS A 156 8.62 8.26 -0.07
C LYS A 156 8.13 6.86 0.19
N LEU A 157 6.91 6.75 0.71
CA LEU A 157 6.21 5.49 0.94
C LEU A 157 5.01 5.38 0.01
N SER A 158 4.75 4.18 -0.46
CA SER A 158 3.62 3.90 -1.35
C SER A 158 3.00 2.56 -1.00
N LYS A 159 1.72 2.56 -0.73
CA LYS A 159 0.94 1.33 -0.52
C LYS A 159 -0.25 1.26 -1.46
N VAL A 160 -0.75 0.07 -1.72
CA VAL A 160 -2.04 -0.12 -2.41
C VAL A 160 -3.16 -0.01 -1.37
N TYR A 161 -4.26 0.64 -1.74
CA TYR A 161 -5.44 0.76 -0.91
C TYR A 161 -5.87 -0.59 -0.30
N ASP A 162 -5.99 -0.62 1.01
CA ASP A 162 -6.35 -1.80 1.81
C ASP A 162 -7.40 -1.50 2.89
N GLY A 163 -7.91 -0.25 2.92
CA GLY A 163 -8.85 0.24 3.94
C GLY A 163 -8.18 0.67 5.25
N SER A 164 -6.87 0.45 5.42
CA SER A 164 -6.13 0.82 6.62
C SER A 164 -5.49 2.19 6.50
N LYS A 165 -5.47 2.92 7.62
CA LYS A 165 -4.72 4.18 7.75
C LYS A 165 -3.24 3.96 8.06
N GLU A 166 -2.85 2.76 8.45
CA GLU A 166 -1.47 2.44 8.79
C GLU A 166 -0.63 2.25 7.53
N VAL A 167 0.55 2.85 7.54
CA VAL A 167 1.58 2.74 6.50
C VAL A 167 2.85 2.29 7.18
N LEU A 168 3.40 1.19 6.75
CA LEU A 168 4.56 0.56 7.36
C LEU A 168 5.87 1.00 6.68
N SER A 169 6.98 0.90 7.39
CA SER A 169 8.30 1.12 6.77
C SER A 169 8.59 0.18 5.59
N THR A 170 7.92 -0.97 5.51
CA THR A 170 7.99 -1.90 4.38
C THR A 170 7.34 -1.37 3.10
N ASP A 171 6.52 -0.32 3.20
CA ASP A 171 5.92 0.38 2.05
C ASP A 171 6.87 1.43 1.45
N LEU A 172 8.13 1.45 1.91
CA LEU A 172 9.14 2.39 1.41
C LEU A 172 9.42 2.16 -0.08
N GLU A 173 9.20 3.20 -0.87
CA GLU A 173 9.53 3.23 -2.29
C GLU A 173 10.95 3.74 -2.51
N SER A 174 11.33 4.82 -1.83
CA SER A 174 12.64 5.42 -1.97
C SER A 174 12.99 6.35 -0.81
N ILE A 175 14.30 6.54 -0.58
CA ILE A 175 14.84 7.64 0.21
C ILE A 175 15.72 8.49 -0.71
N THR A 176 15.42 9.78 -0.81
CA THR A 176 16.17 10.72 -1.65
C THR A 176 16.96 11.69 -0.81
N GLY A 177 18.06 12.23 -1.36
CA GLY A 177 18.98 13.14 -0.64
C GLY A 177 20.19 12.41 -0.03
N LEU A 178 20.35 11.13 -0.25
CA LEU A 178 21.52 10.37 0.20
C LEU A 178 22.78 10.78 -0.56
N VAL A 179 23.94 10.59 0.07
CA VAL A 179 25.25 10.87 -0.51
C VAL A 179 25.69 9.71 -1.40
N GLY A 180 26.03 10.02 -2.64
CA GLY A 180 26.62 9.07 -3.56
C GLY A 180 25.78 7.80 -3.77
N LYS A 181 26.31 6.65 -3.35
CA LYS A 181 25.64 5.34 -3.43
C LYS A 181 25.27 4.80 -2.04
N GLU A 182 25.26 5.65 -1.05
CA GLU A 182 24.86 5.25 0.30
C GLU A 182 23.41 4.81 0.32
N ASN A 183 23.13 3.83 1.16
CA ASN A 183 21.79 3.34 1.40
C ASN A 183 21.54 3.34 2.92
N ILE A 184 20.31 3.65 3.31
CA ILE A 184 19.82 3.57 4.69
C ILE A 184 18.42 2.96 4.69
N SER A 185 18.05 2.37 5.81
CA SER A 185 16.75 1.73 5.99
C SER A 185 15.79 2.65 6.75
N LEU A 186 14.51 2.36 6.62
CA LEU A 186 13.43 2.99 7.38
C LEU A 186 12.82 1.96 8.33
N THR A 187 12.46 2.37 9.54
CA THR A 187 11.76 1.53 10.52
C THR A 187 10.56 2.28 11.08
N GLY A 188 9.62 1.56 11.72
CA GLY A 188 8.43 2.14 12.30
C GLY A 188 7.25 2.19 11.36
N SER A 189 6.26 2.99 11.68
CA SER A 189 5.02 3.17 10.91
C SER A 189 4.51 4.60 10.99
N ALA A 190 3.58 4.93 10.09
CA ALA A 190 2.83 6.17 10.11
C ALA A 190 1.34 5.88 9.99
N ASN A 191 0.50 6.76 10.55
CA ASN A 191 -0.93 6.77 10.34
C ASN A 191 -1.31 8.00 9.52
N ILE A 192 -2.01 7.80 8.41
CA ILE A 192 -2.57 8.85 7.58
C ILE A 192 -3.96 9.28 8.06
N SER A 193 -4.37 10.49 7.77
CA SER A 193 -5.65 11.07 8.23
C SER A 193 -6.87 10.29 7.73
N ASP A 194 -6.79 9.81 6.49
CA ASP A 194 -7.81 8.93 5.87
C ASP A 194 -7.14 7.84 5.04
N ALA A 195 -7.80 6.69 4.88
CA ALA A 195 -7.27 5.54 4.16
C ALA A 195 -7.40 5.63 2.63
N ASN A 196 -8.13 6.61 2.11
CA ASN A 196 -8.48 6.68 0.69
C ASN A 196 -7.27 6.80 -0.24
N ALA A 197 -7.39 6.27 -1.44
CA ALA A 197 -6.39 6.42 -2.48
C ALA A 197 -6.16 7.89 -2.83
N GLY A 198 -4.89 8.27 -2.95
CA GLY A 198 -4.47 9.63 -3.24
C GLY A 198 -2.99 9.83 -3.01
N SER A 199 -2.44 10.91 -3.53
CA SER A 199 -1.04 11.29 -3.37
C SER A 199 -0.88 12.30 -2.23
N ASN A 200 0.32 12.36 -1.65
CA ASN A 200 0.68 13.30 -0.60
C ASN A 200 -0.29 13.27 0.58
N LYS A 201 -0.55 12.10 1.11
CA LYS A 201 -1.49 11.91 2.22
C LYS A 201 -1.02 12.64 3.47
N THR A 202 -1.97 13.30 4.15
CA THR A 202 -1.70 13.96 5.42
C THR A 202 -1.41 12.93 6.50
N ILE A 203 -0.29 13.10 7.20
CA ILE A 203 0.13 12.23 8.30
C ILE A 203 -0.52 12.74 9.58
N ALA A 204 -1.25 11.88 10.25
CA ALA A 204 -1.88 12.16 11.55
C ALA A 204 -0.92 11.89 12.72
N SER A 205 -0.14 10.82 12.62
CA SER A 205 0.91 10.46 13.57
C SER A 205 1.95 9.56 12.90
N GLN A 206 3.18 9.54 13.43
CA GLN A 206 4.21 8.68 12.88
C GLN A 206 5.29 8.32 13.92
N SER A 207 5.89 7.17 13.77
CA SER A 207 7.07 6.67 14.50
C SER A 207 8.22 6.28 13.56
N LEU A 208 8.15 6.76 12.31
CA LEU A 208 9.17 6.45 11.29
C LEU A 208 10.53 7.02 11.69
N SER A 209 11.55 6.22 11.62
CA SER A 209 12.92 6.60 11.89
C SER A 209 13.90 5.92 10.92
N LEU A 210 15.02 6.61 10.67
CA LEU A 210 16.10 6.05 9.88
C LEU A 210 16.88 5.01 10.70
N SER A 211 17.31 3.95 10.04
CA SER A 211 18.17 2.91 10.61
C SER A 211 19.28 2.54 9.62
N ASP A 212 20.36 2.02 10.16
CA ASP A 212 21.44 1.52 9.32
C ASP A 212 20.95 0.36 8.45
N PRO A 213 21.47 0.22 7.23
CA PRO A 213 21.06 -0.85 6.34
C PRO A 213 21.45 -2.22 6.92
N SER A 214 20.56 -3.21 6.76
CA SER A 214 20.81 -4.58 7.19
C SER A 214 21.87 -5.31 6.34
N GLU A 215 22.10 -4.83 5.12
CA GLU A 215 23.07 -5.43 4.20
C GLU A 215 24.49 -4.89 4.48
N LYS A 216 25.42 -5.80 4.75
CA LYS A 216 26.83 -5.45 4.89
C LYS A 216 27.37 -4.89 3.57
N GLY A 217 27.89 -3.66 3.62
CA GLY A 217 28.50 -3.00 2.45
C GLY A 217 27.62 -1.94 1.77
N ALA A 218 26.42 -1.72 2.23
CA ALA A 218 25.54 -0.68 1.67
C ALA A 218 25.96 0.77 2.01
N GLY A 219 26.97 0.98 2.86
CA GLY A 219 27.76 2.19 2.99
C GLY A 219 27.14 3.39 3.70
N GLY A 220 25.89 3.35 4.11
CA GLY A 220 25.23 4.48 4.79
C GLY A 220 25.13 4.29 6.29
N LYS A 221 25.23 5.38 7.06
CA LYS A 221 24.92 5.41 8.50
C LYS A 221 23.73 6.34 8.74
N ALA A 222 22.66 5.82 9.32
CA ALA A 222 21.46 6.60 9.63
C ALA A 222 21.75 7.83 10.52
N SER A 223 22.77 7.72 11.38
CA SER A 223 23.22 8.82 12.23
C SER A 223 23.69 10.07 11.47
N ASN A 224 24.09 9.91 10.20
CA ASN A 224 24.55 11.00 9.34
C ASN A 224 23.38 11.73 8.64
N TYR A 225 22.15 11.26 8.80
CA TYR A 225 20.98 11.77 8.11
C TYR A 225 19.87 12.19 9.07
N GLU A 226 19.02 13.08 8.60
CA GLU A 226 17.79 13.51 9.27
C GLU A 226 16.61 13.27 8.34
N LEU A 227 15.61 12.52 8.79
CA LEU A 227 14.36 12.36 8.06
C LEU A 227 13.55 13.66 8.18
N LYS A 228 13.60 14.48 7.15
CA LYS A 228 12.98 15.82 7.15
C LYS A 228 11.58 15.80 6.57
N THR A 229 11.40 15.05 5.50
CA THR A 229 10.14 15.00 4.76
C THR A 229 9.72 13.56 4.58
N ILE A 230 8.44 13.31 4.76
CA ILE A 230 7.80 12.02 4.49
C ILE A 230 6.67 12.27 3.51
N VAL A 231 6.71 11.59 2.38
CA VAL A 231 5.66 11.59 1.35
C VAL A 231 5.00 10.24 1.34
N ILE A 232 3.69 10.20 1.47
CA ILE A 232 2.92 8.96 1.48
C ILE A 232 1.88 9.02 0.37
N ASP A 233 1.91 8.03 -0.51
CA ASP A 233 0.92 7.82 -1.56
C ASP A 233 0.14 6.54 -1.29
N VAL A 234 -1.16 6.55 -1.54
CA VAL A 234 -2.02 5.37 -1.53
C VAL A 234 -2.52 5.15 -2.94
N ALA A 235 -2.02 4.11 -3.59
CA ALA A 235 -2.42 3.74 -4.93
C ALA A 235 -3.79 3.06 -4.93
N LYS A 236 -4.55 3.23 -6.01
CA LYS A 236 -5.83 2.55 -6.20
C LYS A 236 -5.66 1.04 -6.24
N LYS A 237 -6.58 0.31 -5.61
CA LYS A 237 -6.62 -1.15 -5.67
C LYS A 237 -7.26 -1.61 -6.98
N ASN A 238 -6.61 -2.56 -7.62
CA ASN A 238 -7.08 -3.10 -8.89
C ASN A 238 -8.23 -4.09 -8.68
N LEU A 239 -9.30 -3.91 -9.47
CA LEU A 239 -10.45 -4.80 -9.53
C LEU A 239 -10.45 -5.61 -10.82
N GLU A 240 -10.88 -6.86 -10.72
CA GLU A 240 -11.23 -7.71 -11.87
C GLU A 240 -12.74 -7.91 -11.85
N VAL A 241 -13.38 -7.58 -12.95
CA VAL A 241 -14.84 -7.60 -13.11
C VAL A 241 -15.21 -8.70 -14.09
N ILE A 242 -16.07 -9.63 -13.66
CA ILE A 242 -16.51 -10.74 -14.49
C ILE A 242 -18.03 -10.75 -14.53
N GLY A 243 -18.56 -10.75 -15.75
CA GLY A 243 -19.97 -10.93 -16.05
C GLY A 243 -20.25 -12.30 -16.64
N GLU A 244 -21.39 -12.88 -16.32
CA GLU A 244 -21.84 -14.15 -16.89
C GLU A 244 -23.23 -14.01 -17.49
N LYS A 245 -23.43 -14.49 -18.70
CA LYS A 245 -24.76 -14.62 -19.31
C LYS A 245 -24.88 -15.93 -20.06
N ILE A 246 -26.13 -16.35 -20.30
CA ILE A 246 -26.43 -17.47 -21.21
C ILE A 246 -26.53 -16.90 -22.63
N TYR A 247 -26.05 -17.63 -23.62
CA TYR A 247 -26.11 -17.27 -25.03
C TYR A 247 -27.55 -16.83 -25.43
N ASP A 248 -27.63 -15.63 -26.01
CA ASP A 248 -28.88 -14.99 -26.46
C ASP A 248 -28.74 -14.34 -27.83
N ALA A 249 -27.63 -14.60 -28.55
CA ALA A 249 -27.24 -14.02 -29.82
C ALA A 249 -26.99 -12.50 -29.77
N SER A 250 -26.97 -11.87 -28.60
CA SER A 250 -26.70 -10.44 -28.44
C SER A 250 -25.26 -10.16 -28.15
N VAL A 251 -24.67 -9.21 -28.86
CA VAL A 251 -23.33 -8.67 -28.58
C VAL A 251 -23.36 -7.60 -27.49
N THR A 252 -24.54 -7.00 -27.23
CA THR A 252 -24.67 -5.96 -26.20
C THR A 252 -24.93 -6.58 -24.84
N VAL A 253 -24.16 -6.15 -23.86
CA VAL A 253 -24.17 -6.65 -22.51
C VAL A 253 -24.42 -5.51 -21.53
N LYS A 254 -25.45 -5.64 -20.71
CA LYS A 254 -25.78 -4.66 -19.67
C LYS A 254 -24.93 -4.90 -18.41
N ASN A 255 -24.71 -3.85 -17.62
CA ASN A 255 -23.97 -3.91 -16.36
C ASN A 255 -24.55 -4.94 -15.36
N SER A 256 -25.82 -5.25 -15.40
CA SER A 256 -26.48 -6.19 -14.48
C SER A 256 -25.93 -7.62 -14.50
N ILE A 257 -25.16 -8.00 -15.52
CA ILE A 257 -24.52 -9.33 -15.58
C ILE A 257 -23.20 -9.41 -14.81
N PHE A 258 -22.60 -8.27 -14.49
CA PHE A 258 -21.33 -8.23 -13.78
C PHE A 258 -21.55 -8.43 -12.28
N THR A 259 -21.67 -9.68 -11.89
CA THR A 259 -22.00 -10.08 -10.51
C THR A 259 -20.76 -10.46 -9.68
N LYS A 260 -19.62 -10.60 -10.33
CA LYS A 260 -18.36 -10.94 -9.65
C LYS A 260 -17.38 -9.79 -9.80
N ILE A 261 -17.08 -9.13 -8.70
CA ILE A 261 -16.02 -8.15 -8.58
C ILE A 261 -14.99 -8.73 -7.60
N SER A 262 -13.79 -8.96 -8.10
CA SER A 262 -12.68 -9.46 -7.28
C SER A 262 -11.72 -8.32 -6.96
N GLY A 263 -11.14 -8.35 -5.76
CA GLY A 263 -10.17 -7.36 -5.33
C GLY A 263 -10.72 -6.26 -4.43
N LEU A 264 -12.00 -6.27 -4.08
CA LEU A 264 -12.55 -5.35 -3.07
C LEU A 264 -11.89 -5.57 -1.70
N VAL A 265 -11.79 -4.52 -0.92
CA VAL A 265 -11.45 -4.60 0.50
C VAL A 265 -12.65 -5.21 1.23
N ALA A 266 -12.40 -6.01 2.26
CA ALA A 266 -13.46 -6.72 2.99
C ALA A 266 -14.57 -5.76 3.46
N ASN A 267 -15.82 -6.18 3.25
CA ASN A 267 -17.04 -5.44 3.58
C ASN A 267 -17.29 -4.15 2.78
N GLU A 268 -16.49 -3.87 1.75
CA GLU A 268 -16.79 -2.80 0.80
C GLU A 268 -17.54 -3.33 -0.42
N ASP A 269 -18.39 -2.49 -0.95
CA ASP A 269 -19.13 -2.70 -2.18
C ASP A 269 -18.90 -1.56 -3.16
N ILE A 270 -18.98 -1.85 -4.45
CA ILE A 270 -18.88 -0.86 -5.53
C ILE A 270 -19.97 -1.15 -6.55
N SER A 271 -20.62 -0.11 -7.01
CA SER A 271 -21.58 -0.19 -8.09
C SER A 271 -20.89 -0.01 -9.45
N LEU A 272 -21.43 -0.72 -10.46
CA LEU A 272 -20.95 -0.66 -11.83
C LEU A 272 -22.01 -0.01 -12.72
N SER A 273 -21.58 0.82 -13.66
CA SER A 273 -22.43 1.40 -14.69
C SER A 273 -21.80 1.24 -16.08
N GLY A 274 -22.62 1.30 -17.12
CA GLY A 274 -22.17 1.19 -18.49
C GLY A 274 -22.78 0.01 -19.24
N THR A 275 -22.46 -0.09 -20.52
CA THR A 275 -22.85 -1.18 -21.43
C THR A 275 -21.60 -1.61 -22.21
N VAL A 276 -21.52 -2.89 -22.48
CA VAL A 276 -20.40 -3.48 -23.19
C VAL A 276 -20.88 -4.05 -24.51
N ASN A 277 -20.16 -3.81 -25.58
CA ASN A 277 -20.37 -4.48 -26.86
C ASN A 277 -19.22 -5.48 -27.10
N LEU A 278 -19.58 -6.73 -27.24
CA LEU A 278 -18.67 -7.81 -27.56
C LEU A 278 -18.36 -7.82 -29.06
N SER A 279 -17.20 -8.34 -29.43
CA SER A 279 -16.82 -8.53 -30.83
C SER A 279 -17.69 -9.56 -31.54
N ASN A 280 -18.22 -10.53 -30.83
CA ASN A 280 -19.21 -11.51 -31.28
C ASN A 280 -20.04 -12.02 -30.10
N ALA A 281 -21.14 -12.69 -30.39
CA ALA A 281 -22.06 -13.22 -29.36
C ALA A 281 -21.79 -14.69 -28.99
N ASN A 282 -20.78 -15.34 -29.51
CA ASN A 282 -20.56 -16.78 -29.33
C ASN A 282 -20.32 -17.17 -27.87
N ALA A 283 -20.69 -18.38 -27.51
CA ALA A 283 -20.41 -18.95 -26.21
C ALA A 283 -18.89 -19.10 -26.02
N GLY A 284 -18.40 -18.64 -24.87
CA GLY A 284 -16.97 -18.61 -24.51
C GLY A 284 -16.65 -17.39 -23.67
N ASP A 285 -15.35 -17.19 -23.43
CA ASP A 285 -14.84 -16.07 -22.67
C ASP A 285 -14.45 -14.92 -23.61
N HIS A 286 -14.90 -13.72 -23.25
CA HIS A 286 -14.66 -12.50 -24.00
C HIS A 286 -13.96 -11.48 -23.10
N ASN A 287 -12.82 -10.97 -23.55
CA ASN A 287 -12.17 -9.80 -22.95
C ASN A 287 -12.79 -8.53 -23.53
N VAL A 288 -13.03 -7.57 -22.67
CA VAL A 288 -13.70 -6.33 -23.02
C VAL A 288 -12.83 -5.14 -22.62
N SER A 289 -12.96 -4.02 -23.35
CA SER A 289 -12.32 -2.77 -22.92
C SER A 289 -12.85 -2.36 -21.54
N LYS A 290 -11.94 -2.11 -20.62
CA LYS A 290 -12.26 -1.60 -19.28
C LYS A 290 -12.97 -0.25 -19.30
N ASP A 291 -12.76 0.54 -20.36
CA ASP A 291 -13.33 1.88 -20.50
C ASP A 291 -14.85 1.86 -20.80
N SER A 292 -15.40 0.68 -21.04
CA SER A 292 -16.84 0.49 -21.25
C SER A 292 -17.64 0.43 -19.95
N ILE A 293 -16.98 0.35 -18.82
CA ILE A 293 -17.58 0.24 -17.48
C ILE A 293 -16.99 1.29 -16.56
N ALA A 294 -17.85 2.00 -15.85
CA ALA A 294 -17.45 2.95 -14.83
C ALA A 294 -17.79 2.43 -13.43
N LEU A 295 -16.92 2.76 -12.47
CA LEU A 295 -17.14 2.53 -11.06
C LEU A 295 -17.95 3.68 -10.46
N SER A 296 -18.89 3.35 -9.60
CA SER A 296 -19.62 4.30 -8.76
C SER A 296 -19.55 3.82 -7.30
N ASN A 297 -19.66 4.76 -6.36
CA ASN A 297 -19.66 4.42 -4.95
C ASN A 297 -20.78 3.41 -4.64
N GLY A 298 -20.46 2.46 -3.78
CA GLY A 298 -21.44 1.60 -3.14
C GLY A 298 -21.98 2.22 -1.85
N GLU A 299 -22.55 1.41 -1.00
CA GLU A 299 -23.02 1.84 0.33
C GLU A 299 -21.84 2.02 1.29
N SER A 300 -20.83 1.18 1.17
CA SER A 300 -19.66 1.12 2.06
C SER A 300 -18.34 1.43 1.37
N GLY A 301 -18.25 1.33 0.04
CA GLY A 301 -17.03 1.50 -0.73
C GLY A 301 -17.01 2.78 -1.58
N LEU A 302 -15.85 3.40 -1.67
CA LEU A 302 -15.61 4.57 -2.51
C LEU A 302 -14.93 4.17 -3.83
N ALA A 303 -15.57 4.45 -4.95
CA ALA A 303 -15.06 4.14 -6.30
C ALA A 303 -13.66 4.71 -6.55
N ASN A 304 -13.35 5.86 -5.97
CA ASN A 304 -12.04 6.50 -6.11
C ASN A 304 -10.87 5.69 -5.53
N ASN A 305 -11.16 4.74 -4.64
CA ASN A 305 -10.14 3.84 -4.07
C ASN A 305 -9.76 2.69 -4.99
N TYR A 306 -10.46 2.55 -6.10
CA TYR A 306 -10.35 1.41 -7.00
C TYR A 306 -10.08 1.82 -8.44
N SER A 307 -9.51 0.88 -9.18
CA SER A 307 -9.37 0.97 -10.65
C SER A 307 -9.70 -0.39 -11.26
N ILE A 308 -10.32 -0.38 -12.44
CA ILE A 308 -10.59 -1.61 -13.18
C ILE A 308 -9.30 -2.05 -13.87
N LYS A 309 -8.80 -3.24 -13.52
CA LYS A 309 -7.67 -3.88 -14.20
C LYS A 309 -8.12 -4.62 -15.45
N SER A 310 -9.20 -5.41 -15.32
CA SER A 310 -9.74 -6.21 -16.43
C SER A 310 -11.25 -6.39 -16.31
N VAL A 311 -11.89 -6.52 -17.46
CA VAL A 311 -13.30 -6.86 -17.60
C VAL A 311 -13.41 -8.09 -18.49
N GLY A 312 -14.07 -9.12 -17.98
CA GLY A 312 -14.36 -10.34 -18.70
C GLY A 312 -15.86 -10.63 -18.76
N VAL A 313 -16.32 -11.22 -19.87
CA VAL A 313 -17.70 -11.72 -20.01
C VAL A 313 -17.63 -13.16 -20.43
N THR A 314 -18.21 -14.05 -19.64
CA THR A 314 -18.39 -15.45 -20.00
C THR A 314 -19.79 -15.69 -20.53
N ILE A 315 -19.90 -16.05 -21.80
CA ILE A 315 -21.16 -16.47 -22.40
C ILE A 315 -21.26 -18.00 -22.28
N LYS A 316 -22.17 -18.46 -21.42
CA LYS A 316 -22.44 -19.87 -21.24
C LYS A 316 -23.31 -20.39 -22.38
N LYS A 317 -23.06 -21.64 -22.81
CA LYS A 317 -23.89 -22.29 -23.82
C LYS A 317 -25.34 -22.35 -23.38
N LYS A 318 -26.25 -22.06 -24.33
CA LYS A 318 -27.69 -22.13 -24.08
C LYS A 318 -28.15 -23.60 -24.03
N PRO A 319 -28.80 -24.03 -22.95
CA PRO A 319 -29.36 -25.37 -22.90
C PRO A 319 -30.56 -25.51 -23.85
N LEU A 320 -30.54 -26.54 -24.69
CA LEU A 320 -31.66 -26.89 -25.55
C LEU A 320 -32.48 -28.04 -24.92
N LYS A 321 -33.79 -27.86 -24.84
CA LYS A 321 -34.71 -28.89 -24.39
C LYS A 321 -35.18 -29.70 -25.60
N LEU A 322 -35.11 -31.05 -25.49
CA LEU A 322 -35.59 -31.96 -26.49
C LEU A 322 -37.01 -32.42 -26.14
N SER A 323 -37.87 -32.49 -27.12
CA SER A 323 -39.20 -33.06 -27.00
C SER A 323 -39.58 -33.84 -28.26
N GLY A 324 -40.67 -34.53 -28.19
CA GLY A 324 -41.24 -35.28 -29.32
C GLY A 324 -42.32 -36.25 -28.88
N SER A 325 -42.92 -36.94 -29.82
CA SER A 325 -43.91 -37.97 -29.51
C SER A 325 -43.79 -39.17 -30.43
N ARG A 326 -44.18 -40.33 -29.93
CA ARG A 326 -44.20 -41.57 -30.71
C ARG A 326 -45.23 -42.57 -30.15
N LYS A 327 -45.99 -43.21 -31.04
CA LYS A 327 -46.85 -44.32 -30.69
C LYS A 327 -46.04 -45.62 -30.56
N VAL A 328 -46.21 -46.32 -29.44
CA VAL A 328 -45.51 -47.56 -29.12
C VAL A 328 -46.51 -48.71 -28.86
N ASN A 329 -46.14 -49.94 -29.12
CA ASN A 329 -47.01 -51.10 -28.92
C ASN A 329 -47.06 -51.60 -27.46
N ARG A 330 -46.05 -51.30 -26.67
CA ARG A 330 -45.95 -51.71 -25.25
C ARG A 330 -44.95 -50.84 -24.48
N ILE A 331 -45.10 -50.74 -23.17
CA ILE A 331 -44.18 -50.14 -22.22
C ILE A 331 -43.07 -51.17 -21.82
N ASN A 332 -42.15 -50.78 -20.97
CA ASN A 332 -41.03 -51.57 -20.46
C ASN A 332 -40.09 -52.13 -21.55
N ARG A 333 -39.83 -51.32 -22.56
CA ARG A 333 -38.94 -51.65 -23.67
C ARG A 333 -37.96 -50.55 -23.96
N ASN A 334 -36.79 -50.92 -24.44
CA ASN A 334 -35.82 -49.99 -24.98
C ASN A 334 -36.23 -49.56 -26.40
N ILE A 335 -36.17 -48.28 -26.63
CA ILE A 335 -36.45 -47.67 -27.94
C ILE A 335 -35.25 -46.81 -28.34
N ARG A 336 -34.88 -46.87 -29.60
CA ARG A 336 -33.95 -45.97 -30.24
C ARG A 336 -34.75 -44.79 -30.81
N LEU A 337 -34.39 -43.58 -30.38
CA LEU A 337 -34.92 -42.32 -30.92
C LEU A 337 -33.86 -41.72 -31.81
N THR A 338 -34.18 -41.42 -33.05
CA THR A 338 -33.31 -40.72 -34.00
C THR A 338 -33.56 -39.23 -33.90
N SER A 339 -32.58 -38.44 -34.33
CA SER A 339 -32.67 -36.98 -34.35
C SER A 339 -33.92 -36.45 -35.06
N GLY A 340 -34.36 -37.10 -36.16
CA GLY A 340 -35.56 -36.70 -36.89
C GLY A 340 -36.90 -36.90 -36.11
N GLN A 341 -36.86 -37.64 -34.99
CA GLN A 341 -38.04 -37.84 -34.13
C GLN A 341 -38.08 -36.85 -32.95
N LEU A 342 -37.03 -36.04 -32.80
CA LEU A 342 -36.83 -35.09 -31.69
C LEU A 342 -36.91 -33.69 -32.20
N ARG A 343 -37.56 -32.83 -31.45
CA ARG A 343 -37.65 -31.39 -31.70
C ARG A 343 -36.80 -30.66 -30.67
N MET A 344 -35.98 -29.72 -31.09
CA MET A 344 -35.23 -28.82 -30.23
C MET A 344 -36.11 -27.64 -29.86
N ASN A 345 -36.26 -27.39 -28.58
CA ASN A 345 -36.91 -26.20 -28.03
C ASN A 345 -35.88 -25.21 -27.49
N ASN A 346 -36.24 -23.95 -27.32
CA ASN A 346 -35.42 -22.87 -26.85
C ASN A 346 -34.30 -22.43 -27.80
N GLN A 347 -34.25 -22.92 -29.04
CA GLN A 347 -33.33 -22.41 -30.07
C GLN A 347 -33.70 -20.96 -30.40
N ILE A 348 -32.67 -20.12 -30.55
CA ILE A 348 -32.87 -18.73 -30.97
C ILE A 348 -33.24 -18.69 -32.45
N LYS A 349 -34.21 -17.87 -32.78
CA LYS A 349 -34.67 -17.72 -34.16
C LYS A 349 -33.55 -17.15 -35.04
N GLY A 350 -33.24 -17.82 -36.11
CA GLY A 350 -32.17 -17.44 -37.05
C GLY A 350 -30.88 -18.27 -36.88
N ASP A 351 -30.66 -18.93 -35.77
CA ASP A 351 -29.50 -19.78 -35.57
C ASP A 351 -29.58 -21.09 -36.37
N ASN A 352 -28.49 -21.46 -36.99
CA ASN A 352 -28.35 -22.74 -37.70
C ASN A 352 -27.82 -23.82 -36.78
N VAL A 353 -28.74 -24.49 -36.09
CA VAL A 353 -28.45 -25.66 -35.22
C VAL A 353 -29.25 -26.84 -35.65
N LYS A 354 -28.62 -27.97 -35.82
CA LYS A 354 -29.24 -29.22 -36.21
C LYS A 354 -28.87 -30.31 -35.19
N LEU A 355 -29.82 -31.20 -34.95
CA LEU A 355 -29.61 -32.39 -34.13
C LEU A 355 -29.23 -33.58 -35.03
N SER A 356 -28.20 -34.30 -34.68
CA SER A 356 -27.77 -35.52 -35.37
C SER A 356 -27.60 -36.70 -34.41
N GLY A 357 -27.58 -37.90 -34.94
CA GLY A 357 -27.37 -39.12 -34.14
C GLY A 357 -28.67 -39.76 -33.60
N SER A 358 -28.55 -40.54 -32.55
CA SER A 358 -29.67 -41.21 -31.92
C SER A 358 -29.37 -41.53 -30.47
N THR A 359 -30.41 -41.59 -29.65
CA THR A 359 -30.31 -42.00 -28.24
C THR A 359 -31.14 -43.27 -27.98
N LYS A 360 -30.77 -44.04 -26.98
CA LYS A 360 -31.55 -45.16 -26.47
C LYS A 360 -32.27 -44.73 -25.20
N THR A 361 -33.56 -44.97 -25.13
CA THR A 361 -34.36 -44.70 -23.94
C THR A 361 -35.24 -45.91 -23.61
N ARG A 362 -35.54 -46.11 -22.34
CA ARG A 362 -36.50 -47.12 -21.88
C ARG A 362 -37.85 -46.45 -21.67
N VAL A 363 -38.88 -46.96 -22.33
CA VAL A 363 -40.23 -46.50 -22.10
C VAL A 363 -40.76 -47.19 -20.84
N THR A 364 -40.90 -46.42 -19.77
CA THR A 364 -41.32 -46.93 -18.46
C THR A 364 -42.81 -46.83 -18.22
N ARG A 365 -43.45 -45.85 -18.88
CA ARG A 365 -44.88 -45.54 -18.74
C ARG A 365 -45.43 -44.95 -20.03
N GLU A 366 -46.74 -45.00 -20.17
CA GLU A 366 -47.44 -44.16 -21.13
C GLU A 366 -47.41 -42.68 -20.66
N GLY A 367 -47.31 -41.74 -21.58
CA GLY A 367 -47.16 -40.33 -21.29
C GLY A 367 -45.68 -39.88 -21.40
N LEU A 368 -45.31 -38.81 -20.67
CA LEU A 368 -43.98 -38.23 -20.70
C LEU A 368 -42.96 -39.14 -20.01
N ASN A 369 -41.88 -39.43 -20.70
CA ASN A 369 -40.72 -40.17 -20.19
C ASN A 369 -39.48 -39.29 -20.36
N LYS A 370 -38.60 -39.30 -19.37
CA LYS A 370 -37.29 -38.66 -19.48
C LYS A 370 -36.45 -39.45 -20.49
N ILE A 371 -35.73 -38.70 -21.33
CA ILE A 371 -34.82 -39.27 -22.32
C ILE A 371 -33.41 -38.78 -22.09
N GLY A 372 -32.41 -39.59 -22.30
CA GLY A 372 -31.02 -39.19 -22.28
C GLY A 372 -30.57 -38.64 -23.63
N THR A 373 -29.43 -37.97 -23.64
CA THR A 373 -28.84 -37.35 -24.83
C THR A 373 -27.65 -38.13 -25.40
N ASN A 374 -27.23 -39.22 -24.75
CA ASN A 374 -26.10 -40.05 -25.19
C ASN A 374 -26.26 -40.51 -26.64
N GLY A 375 -25.29 -40.16 -27.49
CA GLY A 375 -25.32 -40.49 -28.93
C GLY A 375 -26.02 -39.44 -29.79
N LEU A 376 -26.49 -38.36 -29.20
CA LEU A 376 -26.98 -37.17 -29.91
C LEU A 376 -25.87 -36.11 -29.94
N LYS A 377 -25.75 -35.37 -31.05
CA LYS A 377 -24.80 -34.28 -31.26
C LYS A 377 -25.51 -33.11 -31.89
N LEU A 378 -25.09 -31.89 -31.50
CA LEU A 378 -25.48 -30.67 -32.17
C LEU A 378 -24.50 -30.39 -33.31
N THR A 379 -25.00 -29.97 -34.47
CA THR A 379 -24.25 -29.61 -35.67
C THR A 379 -24.82 -28.34 -36.27
N GLY A 380 -24.06 -27.67 -37.13
CA GLY A 380 -24.43 -26.36 -37.70
C GLY A 380 -23.48 -25.28 -37.26
N THR A 381 -23.52 -24.11 -37.91
CA THR A 381 -22.61 -23.00 -37.67
C THR A 381 -22.69 -22.47 -36.24
N ASP A 382 -23.88 -22.50 -35.64
CA ASP A 382 -24.16 -21.95 -34.30
C ASP A 382 -24.24 -23.02 -33.20
N ALA A 383 -23.95 -24.28 -33.56
CA ALA A 383 -24.06 -25.41 -32.63
C ALA A 383 -23.16 -25.29 -31.39
N SER A 384 -22.02 -24.62 -31.52
CA SER A 384 -21.05 -24.37 -30.44
C SER A 384 -21.65 -23.53 -29.29
N ASN A 385 -22.66 -22.72 -29.59
CA ASN A 385 -23.36 -21.84 -28.66
C ASN A 385 -24.41 -22.57 -27.81
N TYR A 386 -24.64 -23.83 -28.06
CA TYR A 386 -25.69 -24.62 -27.43
C TYR A 386 -25.16 -25.86 -26.73
N THR A 387 -25.97 -26.39 -25.81
CA THR A 387 -25.70 -27.64 -25.12
C THR A 387 -26.98 -28.44 -24.93
N LEU A 388 -26.85 -29.74 -24.90
CA LEU A 388 -27.92 -30.68 -24.49
C LEU A 388 -27.87 -31.01 -22.99
N LEU A 389 -26.87 -30.47 -22.27
CA LEU A 389 -26.72 -30.65 -20.81
C LEU A 389 -27.50 -29.54 -20.08
N GLY A 390 -27.94 -29.84 -18.86
CA GLY A 390 -28.58 -28.84 -17.99
C GLY A 390 -30.12 -28.76 -18.11
N GLU A 391 -30.72 -29.51 -19.03
CA GLU A 391 -32.18 -29.56 -19.19
C GLU A 391 -32.74 -30.98 -19.04
N THR A 392 -33.98 -31.06 -18.59
CA THR A 392 -34.71 -32.34 -18.59
C THR A 392 -35.37 -32.50 -19.95
N HIS A 393 -34.95 -33.52 -20.68
CA HIS A 393 -35.51 -33.89 -21.97
C HIS A 393 -36.65 -34.85 -21.78
N GLU A 394 -37.79 -34.58 -22.39
CA GLU A 394 -38.98 -35.39 -22.24
C GLU A 394 -39.57 -35.78 -23.59
N PHE A 395 -40.06 -37.01 -23.66
CA PHE A 395 -40.69 -37.56 -24.87
C PHE A 395 -42.00 -38.25 -24.54
N LEU A 396 -43.01 -37.92 -25.30
CA LEU A 396 -44.33 -38.45 -25.12
C LEU A 396 -44.46 -39.82 -25.83
N PHE A 397 -44.75 -40.87 -25.07
CA PHE A 397 -45.05 -42.18 -25.61
C PHE A 397 -46.53 -42.51 -25.43
N GLU A 398 -47.22 -42.83 -26.54
CA GLU A 398 -48.62 -43.23 -26.56
C GLU A 398 -48.74 -44.68 -26.92
N LEU A 399 -49.61 -45.44 -26.25
CA LEU A 399 -49.83 -46.87 -26.54
C LEU A 399 -50.78 -47.04 -27.74
N ARG A 400 -50.32 -47.73 -28.79
CA ARG A 400 -51.14 -48.02 -29.97
C ARG A 400 -52.33 -48.93 -29.65
N ALA A 401 -52.17 -49.93 -28.79
CA ALA A 401 -53.22 -50.87 -28.41
C ALA A 401 -54.40 -50.21 -27.71
N LYS A 402 -54.12 -49.25 -26.81
CA LYS A 402 -55.17 -48.47 -26.12
C LYS A 402 -55.97 -47.62 -27.09
N PHE A 403 -55.32 -46.98 -28.06
CA PHE A 403 -55.97 -46.13 -29.05
C PHE A 403 -56.89 -46.97 -29.97
N LYS A 404 -56.44 -48.15 -30.39
CA LYS A 404 -57.23 -49.05 -31.19
C LYS A 404 -58.43 -49.61 -30.41
N ALA A 405 -58.26 -49.93 -29.13
CA ALA A 405 -59.34 -50.36 -28.26
C ALA A 405 -60.36 -49.27 -27.96
N ILE A 406 -59.88 -48.04 -27.69
CA ILE A 406 -60.77 -46.86 -27.47
C ILE A 406 -61.57 -46.57 -28.73
N LYS A 407 -60.90 -46.53 -29.90
CA LYS A 407 -61.59 -46.31 -31.20
C LYS A 407 -62.58 -47.42 -31.56
N ASN A 408 -62.28 -48.67 -31.21
CA ASN A 408 -63.18 -49.76 -31.37
C ASN A 408 -64.38 -49.69 -30.40
N ILE A 409 -64.16 -49.22 -29.18
CA ILE A 409 -65.25 -48.97 -28.21
C ILE A 409 -66.08 -47.79 -28.64
N GLU A 410 -65.49 -46.67 -29.11
CA GLU A 410 -66.20 -45.51 -29.67
C GLU A 410 -67.02 -45.89 -30.90
N ASN A 411 -66.46 -46.68 -31.83
CA ASN A 411 -67.17 -47.19 -32.99
C ASN A 411 -68.35 -48.07 -32.59
N LYS A 412 -68.15 -48.94 -31.60
CA LYS A 412 -69.20 -49.84 -31.11
C LYS A 412 -70.29 -49.07 -30.34
N ILE A 413 -69.95 -48.03 -29.60
CA ILE A 413 -70.91 -47.11 -28.97
C ILE A 413 -71.70 -46.36 -30.02
N ASN A 414 -71.10 -45.85 -31.09
CA ASN A 414 -71.71 -45.17 -32.17
C ASN A 414 -72.60 -46.11 -32.99
N GLU A 415 -72.23 -47.35 -33.18
CA GLU A 415 -73.14 -48.39 -33.85
C GLU A 415 -74.31 -48.73 -32.96
N LEU A 416 -74.11 -48.88 -31.63
CA LEU A 416 -75.21 -49.10 -30.71
C LEU A 416 -76.19 -47.92 -30.61
N ALA A 417 -75.68 -46.68 -30.65
CA ALA A 417 -76.44 -45.47 -30.69
C ALA A 417 -77.30 -45.35 -31.99
N LYS A 418 -76.72 -45.72 -33.13
CA LYS A 418 -77.41 -45.79 -34.42
C LYS A 418 -78.46 -46.90 -34.52
N SER A 419 -78.34 -48.01 -33.76
CA SER A 419 -79.22 -49.13 -33.75
C SER A 419 -80.47 -48.98 -32.80
N GLY A 420 -80.57 -47.91 -32.05
CA GLY A 420 -81.68 -47.61 -31.14
C GLY A 420 -81.81 -48.60 -29.95
N LYS A 421 -80.79 -49.46 -29.68
CA LYS A 421 -80.82 -50.39 -28.55
C LYS A 421 -80.41 -49.67 -27.26
N LYS A 422 -81.28 -49.69 -26.26
CA LYS A 422 -81.07 -49.17 -24.94
C LYS A 422 -79.81 -49.75 -24.30
N ILE A 423 -78.80 -48.96 -23.96
CA ILE A 423 -77.58 -49.37 -23.33
C ILE A 423 -77.90 -49.81 -21.90
N ILE A 424 -77.70 -51.11 -21.60
CA ILE A 424 -77.87 -51.70 -20.27
C ILE A 424 -76.83 -51.08 -19.32
N THR A 425 -77.24 -50.58 -18.17
CA THR A 425 -76.55 -49.82 -17.17
C THR A 425 -75.28 -50.48 -16.60
N GLY A 426 -75.05 -51.78 -16.87
CA GLY A 426 -73.83 -52.48 -16.42
C GLY A 426 -72.59 -52.23 -17.28
N ALA A 427 -72.75 -51.80 -18.55
CA ALA A 427 -71.61 -51.52 -19.46
C ALA A 427 -71.11 -50.05 -19.30
N THR A 428 -71.93 -49.22 -18.65
CA THR A 428 -71.64 -47.78 -18.50
C THR A 428 -70.71 -47.47 -17.31
N GLN A 429 -70.54 -48.39 -16.37
CA GLN A 429 -69.64 -48.14 -15.23
C GLN A 429 -68.10 -48.27 -15.58
N ALA A 430 -67.77 -48.97 -16.65
CA ALA A 430 -66.39 -49.05 -17.11
C ALA A 430 -65.99 -47.90 -18.06
N VAL A 431 -66.99 -47.26 -18.70
CA VAL A 431 -66.76 -46.20 -19.70
C VAL A 431 -66.47 -44.82 -19.03
N PRO A 432 -67.14 -44.46 -17.93
CA PRO A 432 -66.84 -43.17 -17.26
C PRO A 432 -65.42 -43.08 -16.72
N LYS A 433 -64.85 -44.23 -16.32
CA LYS A 433 -63.45 -44.26 -15.79
C LYS A 433 -62.41 -44.09 -16.90
N VAL A 434 -62.74 -44.41 -18.11
CA VAL A 434 -61.86 -44.22 -19.27
C VAL A 434 -62.03 -42.82 -19.84
N VAL A 435 -63.24 -42.26 -19.82
CA VAL A 435 -63.52 -40.89 -20.30
C VAL A 435 -63.06 -39.86 -19.29
N ALA A 436 -63.12 -40.16 -17.96
CA ALA A 436 -62.60 -39.29 -16.94
C ALA A 436 -61.05 -39.20 -16.91
N MET A 437 -60.35 -40.11 -17.58
CA MET A 437 -58.90 -40.04 -17.73
C MET A 437 -58.47 -39.22 -18.97
N THR A 438 -59.38 -38.82 -19.84
CA THR A 438 -59.09 -37.98 -21.03
C THR A 438 -59.48 -36.51 -20.90
N ALA A 439 -60.14 -36.15 -19.81
CA ALA A 439 -60.55 -34.76 -19.53
C ALA A 439 -60.16 -34.35 -18.13
N ALA A 440 -58.87 -34.10 -17.91
CA ALA A 440 -58.46 -33.29 -16.80
C ALA A 440 -58.52 -31.82 -17.27
N PRO A 441 -59.32 -30.98 -16.64
CA PRO A 441 -59.32 -29.55 -16.96
C PRO A 441 -58.05 -28.89 -16.43
N SER A 442 -57.52 -28.03 -17.25
CA SER A 442 -56.48 -27.09 -16.84
C SER A 442 -56.98 -26.27 -15.65
N PRO A 443 -56.19 -26.00 -14.64
CA PRO A 443 -56.58 -25.06 -13.63
C PRO A 443 -56.44 -23.64 -14.19
N SER A 444 -57.59 -22.95 -14.23
CA SER A 444 -57.62 -21.49 -14.38
C SER A 444 -57.18 -20.79 -13.10
N PRO A 445 -56.59 -19.63 -13.21
CA PRO A 445 -56.12 -18.90 -12.05
C PRO A 445 -57.26 -18.20 -11.33
N ALA A 446 -57.41 -18.43 -10.02
CA ALA A 446 -58.29 -17.64 -9.19
C ALA A 446 -57.54 -16.47 -8.56
N ALA A 447 -58.10 -15.30 -8.78
CA ALA A 447 -57.73 -14.06 -8.14
C ALA A 447 -58.51 -13.89 -6.82
N GLY A 448 -57.85 -13.24 -5.85
CA GLY A 448 -58.48 -12.34 -4.89
C GLY A 448 -58.74 -12.89 -3.49
N GLY A 449 -58.02 -12.29 -2.56
CA GLY A 449 -58.08 -12.30 -1.12
C GLY A 449 -59.40 -11.80 -0.51
N PRO A 450 -59.45 -11.18 0.67
CA PRO A 450 -58.82 -11.56 1.94
C PRO A 450 -59.88 -11.67 3.07
N SER A 451 -59.49 -12.03 4.27
CA SER A 451 -60.06 -11.52 5.54
C SER A 451 -60.34 -12.54 6.66
N LEU A 452 -59.60 -12.32 7.69
CA LEU A 452 -59.94 -12.29 9.13
C LEU A 452 -60.57 -13.51 9.86
N GLY A 453 -59.84 -13.88 10.90
CA GLY A 453 -60.46 -14.01 12.20
C GLY A 453 -60.45 -15.37 12.85
N GLY A 454 -59.77 -15.43 14.01
CA GLY A 454 -60.22 -16.20 15.18
C GLY A 454 -59.49 -17.49 15.47
N GLY A 455 -58.63 -17.45 16.47
CA GLY A 455 -58.21 -18.63 17.25
C GLY A 455 -59.36 -19.10 18.18
N PRO A 456 -59.13 -19.89 19.22
CA PRO A 456 -57.93 -20.56 19.73
C PRO A 456 -58.14 -22.03 20.17
N THR A 457 -57.16 -22.55 20.90
CA THR A 457 -57.15 -23.70 21.86
C THR A 457 -57.00 -25.08 21.24
N GLY A 458 -56.00 -25.75 21.65
CA GLY A 458 -55.66 -26.46 22.82
C GLY A 458 -55.03 -27.80 22.53
N GLY A 459 -54.01 -28.12 23.20
CA GLY A 459 -53.78 -29.45 23.76
C GLY A 459 -52.85 -30.41 23.07
N GLY A 460 -51.71 -30.55 23.64
CA GLY A 460 -51.26 -31.76 24.29
C GLY A 460 -50.33 -32.69 23.53
N GLY A 461 -49.16 -32.83 24.04
CA GLY A 461 -48.57 -34.11 24.35
C GLY A 461 -47.38 -34.56 23.52
N THR A 462 -46.26 -34.34 24.12
CA THR A 462 -45.23 -35.30 24.55
C THR A 462 -44.36 -36.02 23.53
N SER A 463 -43.17 -35.89 23.69
CA SER A 463 -41.97 -36.64 24.05
C SER A 463 -41.05 -36.86 22.83
N GLY A 464 -39.81 -36.64 22.93
CA GLY A 464 -38.68 -36.93 23.68
C GLY A 464 -37.43 -36.40 23.04
N GLY A 465 -36.57 -35.95 23.84
CA GLY A 465 -35.19 -35.64 23.50
C GLY A 465 -34.36 -36.93 23.41
N PRO A 466 -33.05 -36.91 23.52
CA PRO A 466 -32.21 -35.88 24.06
C PRO A 466 -30.83 -35.67 23.34
N SER A 467 -30.15 -34.74 23.83
CA SER A 467 -28.74 -34.59 24.27
C SER A 467 -27.72 -34.27 23.22
N ALA A 468 -26.82 -33.49 23.42
CA ALA A 468 -26.02 -32.88 24.46
C ALA A 468 -24.79 -32.39 23.74
N SER A 469 -24.05 -31.47 24.04
CA SER A 469 -23.42 -30.85 25.17
C SER A 469 -22.52 -29.78 24.63
N GLY A 470 -22.36 -28.72 25.16
CA GLY A 470 -21.80 -28.24 26.38
C GLY A 470 -20.68 -27.31 26.00
N GLY A 471 -20.56 -26.20 26.44
CA GLY A 471 -20.47 -25.58 27.70
C GLY A 471 -19.40 -24.54 27.61
N ALA A 472 -19.73 -23.36 27.96
CA ALA A 472 -19.47 -22.64 29.17
C ALA A 472 -18.20 -21.80 29.13
N SER A 473 -18.29 -20.45 29.07
CA SER A 473 -18.41 -19.49 30.19
C SER A 473 -17.28 -19.61 31.24
N ALA A 474 -16.65 -18.58 31.65
CA ALA A 474 -17.06 -17.51 32.46
C ALA A 474 -15.84 -16.62 32.78
N THR A 475 -15.97 -15.34 32.75
CA THR A 475 -16.11 -14.41 33.89
C THR A 475 -15.04 -14.45 34.95
N GLY A 476 -14.49 -13.25 35.16
CA GLY A 476 -14.41 -12.72 36.50
C GLY A 476 -13.07 -12.35 37.00
N GLY A 477 -12.83 -11.09 37.14
CA GLY A 477 -12.67 -10.40 38.40
C GLY A 477 -11.22 -10.17 38.84
N SER A 478 -10.71 -8.94 38.68
CA SER A 478 -10.71 -7.94 39.75
C SER A 478 -9.59 -8.03 40.80
N SER A 479 -8.96 -6.86 41.00
CA SER A 479 -8.30 -6.32 42.17
C SER A 479 -6.92 -6.90 42.53
N GLY A 480 -5.89 -6.09 42.65
CA GLY A 480 -5.70 -5.00 43.58
C GLY A 480 -4.38 -5.20 44.30
N GLY A 481 -3.68 -4.15 44.63
CA GLY A 481 -2.73 -4.10 45.72
C GLY A 481 -1.27 -3.91 45.32
N ALA A 482 -0.81 -2.75 45.30
CA ALA A 482 0.00 -1.89 46.13
C ALA A 482 1.16 -2.53 46.90
N SER A 483 2.26 -1.84 46.85
CA SER A 483 3.24 -1.38 47.86
C SER A 483 4.65 -1.92 47.67
N SER A 484 5.55 -0.99 47.43
CA SER A 484 6.49 -0.34 48.37
C SER A 484 7.77 -1.08 48.72
N GLY A 485 8.82 -0.32 48.71
CA GLY A 485 10.06 -0.50 49.46
C GLY A 485 11.24 -0.92 48.56
N GLY A 486 12.31 -0.20 48.41
CA GLY A 486 13.05 0.57 49.40
C GLY A 486 14.41 -0.02 49.50
N GLY A 487 15.43 0.83 49.44
CA GLY A 487 16.74 0.55 49.97
C GLY A 487 17.73 -0.03 48.96
N ASP A 488 18.89 0.39 48.86
CA ASP A 488 19.86 1.35 49.42
C ASP A 488 21.25 0.78 49.09
N SER A 489 22.14 1.70 48.80
CA SER A 489 23.57 1.73 49.14
C SER A 489 24.57 0.77 48.55
N GLY A 490 25.67 1.37 48.20
CA GLY A 490 27.03 0.93 48.31
C GLY A 490 27.71 0.62 46.97
N GLY A 491 28.71 1.29 46.49
CA GLY A 491 29.89 1.81 47.14
C GLY A 491 31.10 1.01 46.70
N GLY A 492 32.15 1.66 46.27
CA GLY A 492 33.48 1.07 46.14
C GLY A 492 33.98 0.99 44.68
N GLU A 493 34.74 1.89 44.23
CA GLU A 493 36.21 2.17 44.37
C GLU A 493 37.12 1.18 43.66
N SER A 494 37.91 1.78 42.82
CA SER A 494 39.33 1.68 42.57
C SER A 494 39.87 0.60 41.64
N GLY A 495 40.67 1.03 40.71
CA GLY A 495 42.07 0.72 40.56
C GLY A 495 42.48 0.34 39.14
N SER A 496 43.20 1.25 38.62
CA SER A 496 44.51 1.14 37.93
C SER A 496 44.88 -0.14 37.19
N GLU A 497 45.09 -0.08 35.91
CA GLU A 497 46.37 0.03 35.22
C GLU A 497 46.19 0.53 33.79
#